data_4f9799534082aab51a668d9013328c01
#
_entry.id   4f9799534082aab51a668d9013328c01
#
_cell.length_a   1.000
_cell.length_b   1.000
_cell.length_c   1.000
_cell.angle_alpha   90.00
_cell.angle_beta   90.00
_cell.angle_gamma   90.00
#
_symmetry.space_group_name_H-M   'P 1'
#
loop_
_entity.id
_entity.type
_entity.pdbx_description
1 polymer ?
#
loop_
_entity_poly.entity_id
_entity_poly.type
_entity_poly.pdbx_seq_one_letter_code
_entity_poly.pdbx_strand_id
1 'polypeptide(L)'
;AELGRSLIACVDSDYDFLLQGATNTSRKINRNRYIFQTYTYAIENYHCFAESLHEVCVQATLNDRFILDFNAYLKRYSEIVYPLFLWNVWFYRQRDTYTFPMYDFHTYTALREISLKHPEHSLEALQHRVNQKLSELKARFPGSVGQVNALRPELKELGLVPETTYLYMQGHHVMDNVVMKLLIPVCTALRREREQEIKRLAEHNEQFR
;
A
#
# COMPACT_ATOMS: atom_id res chain seq x y z
N ALA A 1 14.90 -13.53 28.59
CA ALA A 1 14.34 -12.37 29.31
C ALA A 1 12.83 -12.37 29.07
N GLU A 2 12.04 -12.08 30.09
CA GLU A 2 10.58 -11.96 29.97
C GLU A 2 10.19 -10.50 29.72
N LEU A 3 9.16 -10.29 28.90
CA LEU A 3 8.61 -8.95 28.70
C LEU A 3 7.97 -8.45 29.99
N GLY A 4 8.22 -7.20 30.34
CA GLY A 4 7.78 -6.60 31.58
C GLY A 4 8.12 -5.12 31.68
N ARG A 5 8.11 -4.54 32.87
CA ARG A 5 8.41 -3.11 33.08
C ARG A 5 9.79 -2.69 32.58
N SER A 6 10.77 -3.61 32.56
CA SER A 6 12.16 -3.35 32.16
C SER A 6 12.47 -3.79 30.72
N LEU A 7 11.52 -4.45 30.03
CA LEU A 7 11.71 -4.94 28.67
C LEU A 7 10.38 -4.91 27.93
N ILE A 8 10.33 -4.14 26.85
CA ILE A 8 9.19 -4.07 25.93
C ILE A 8 9.59 -4.65 24.57
N ALA A 9 8.62 -5.09 23.78
CA ALA A 9 8.81 -5.46 22.38
C ALA A 9 8.09 -4.46 21.48
N CYS A 10 8.76 -4.07 20.38
CA CYS A 10 8.14 -3.35 19.29
C CYS A 10 8.18 -4.27 18.06
N VAL A 11 7.04 -4.50 17.43
CA VAL A 11 6.90 -5.46 16.36
C VAL A 11 6.06 -4.88 15.21
N ASP A 12 6.29 -5.37 14.01
CA ASP A 12 5.34 -5.14 12.93
C ASP A 12 4.05 -5.90 13.22
N SER A 13 2.93 -5.32 12.86
CA SER A 13 1.64 -5.93 13.14
C SER A 13 1.29 -7.05 12.16
N ASP A 14 1.88 -7.02 10.97
CA ASP A 14 1.42 -7.88 9.88
C ASP A 14 -0.12 -7.80 9.76
N TYR A 15 -0.82 -8.95 9.77
CA TYR A 15 -2.28 -8.96 9.91
C TYR A 15 -2.75 -9.12 11.36
N ASP A 16 -1.85 -9.29 12.33
CA ASP A 16 -2.24 -9.62 13.71
C ASP A 16 -3.10 -8.52 14.36
N PHE A 17 -2.86 -7.25 14.00
CA PHE A 17 -3.74 -6.15 14.40
C PHE A 17 -5.17 -6.31 13.84
N LEU A 18 -5.32 -6.62 12.55
CA LEU A 18 -6.64 -6.78 11.91
C LEU A 18 -7.34 -8.09 12.30
N LEU A 19 -6.58 -9.11 12.70
CA LEU A 19 -7.12 -10.41 13.08
C LEU A 19 -7.75 -10.43 14.47
N GLN A 20 -7.45 -9.46 15.35
CA GLN A 20 -8.07 -9.25 16.66
C GLN A 20 -8.20 -10.53 17.51
N GLY A 21 -7.14 -11.37 17.49
CA GLY A 21 -7.09 -12.60 18.26
C GLY A 21 -7.66 -13.85 17.57
N ALA A 22 -7.99 -13.78 16.29
CA ALA A 22 -8.42 -14.95 15.50
C ALA A 22 -7.30 -16.00 15.38
N THR A 23 -6.02 -15.59 15.42
CA THR A 23 -4.86 -16.47 15.50
C THR A 23 -4.25 -16.48 16.90
N ASN A 24 -3.39 -17.48 17.19
CA ASN A 24 -2.68 -17.51 18.47
C ASN A 24 -1.67 -16.38 18.59
N THR A 25 -1.00 -16.00 17.51
CA THR A 25 -0.04 -14.88 17.45
C THR A 25 -0.75 -13.57 17.70
N SER A 26 -1.80 -13.27 16.95
CA SER A 26 -2.62 -12.07 17.13
C SER A 26 -3.15 -11.96 18.57
N ARG A 27 -3.58 -13.08 19.16
CA ARG A 27 -4.06 -13.08 20.56
C ARG A 27 -2.96 -12.73 21.55
N LYS A 28 -1.74 -13.27 21.36
CA LYS A 28 -0.59 -13.00 22.23
C LYS A 28 -0.16 -11.54 22.11
N ILE A 29 -0.05 -10.99 20.90
CA ILE A 29 0.37 -9.61 20.63
C ILE A 29 -0.66 -8.64 21.21
N ASN A 30 -1.94 -8.79 20.85
CA ASN A 30 -2.98 -7.84 21.24
C ASN A 30 -3.33 -7.87 22.75
N ARG A 31 -2.99 -8.93 23.48
CA ARG A 31 -3.25 -9.03 24.93
C ARG A 31 -2.07 -8.67 25.80
N ASN A 32 -0.87 -8.58 25.25
CA ASN A 32 0.32 -8.30 26.05
C ASN A 32 0.60 -6.80 26.08
N ARG A 33 0.40 -6.17 27.24
CA ARG A 33 0.63 -4.74 27.47
C ARG A 33 2.07 -4.25 27.27
N TYR A 34 3.03 -5.15 27.12
CA TYR A 34 4.43 -4.85 26.88
C TYR A 34 4.86 -5.09 25.43
N ILE A 35 3.91 -5.41 24.56
CA ILE A 35 4.12 -5.49 23.13
C ILE A 35 3.44 -4.29 22.46
N PHE A 36 4.23 -3.50 21.76
CA PHE A 36 3.77 -2.40 20.91
C PHE A 36 3.88 -2.85 19.45
N GLN A 37 2.82 -2.66 18.70
CA GLN A 37 2.80 -3.03 17.28
C GLN A 37 2.52 -1.81 16.42
N THR A 38 2.90 -1.86 15.14
CA THR A 38 2.45 -0.89 14.14
C THR A 38 0.93 -0.97 14.00
N TYR A 39 0.26 0.17 13.75
CA TYR A 39 -1.19 0.17 13.43
C TYR A 39 -1.46 -0.13 11.96
N THR A 40 -0.44 0.04 11.10
CA THR A 40 -0.38 -0.40 9.72
C THR A 40 0.21 -1.81 9.66
N TYR A 41 0.38 -2.39 8.47
CA TYR A 41 0.93 -3.74 8.34
C TYR A 41 2.36 -3.82 8.92
N ALA A 42 3.25 -2.93 8.50
CA ALA A 42 4.66 -2.89 8.92
C ALA A 42 5.20 -1.45 8.87
N ILE A 43 6.46 -1.26 9.26
CA ILE A 43 7.13 0.06 9.25
C ILE A 43 7.23 0.64 7.84
N GLU A 44 7.39 -0.18 6.81
CA GLU A 44 7.46 0.25 5.41
C GLU A 44 6.20 1.00 4.96
N ASN A 45 5.04 0.66 5.52
CA ASN A 45 3.80 1.35 5.17
C ASN A 45 3.81 2.83 5.58
N TYR A 46 4.53 3.21 6.63
CA TYR A 46 4.72 4.63 6.97
C TYR A 46 5.59 5.37 5.95
N HIS A 47 6.58 4.69 5.36
CA HIS A 47 7.37 5.24 4.25
C HIS A 47 6.56 5.37 2.95
N CYS A 48 5.46 4.63 2.83
CA CYS A 48 4.54 4.69 1.69
C CYS A 48 3.44 5.74 1.84
N PHE A 49 3.46 6.57 2.90
CA PHE A 49 2.40 7.53 3.18
C PHE A 49 2.28 8.57 2.07
N ALA A 50 1.12 8.62 1.41
CA ALA A 50 0.91 9.34 0.16
C ALA A 50 1.27 10.82 0.23
N GLU A 51 0.95 11.48 1.36
CA GLU A 51 1.17 12.92 1.56
C GLU A 51 2.66 13.30 1.57
N SER A 52 3.55 12.37 1.94
CA SER A 52 5.00 12.62 1.98
C SER A 52 5.72 12.34 0.67
N LEU A 53 5.10 11.65 -0.30
CA LEU A 53 5.81 11.16 -1.49
C LEU A 53 6.24 12.28 -2.44
N HIS A 54 5.48 13.38 -2.53
CA HIS A 54 5.91 14.55 -3.31
C HIS A 54 7.19 15.15 -2.75
N GLU A 55 7.27 15.34 -1.42
CA GLU A 55 8.47 15.86 -0.76
C GLU A 55 9.69 14.95 -0.97
N VAL A 56 9.50 13.63 -0.97
CA VAL A 56 10.56 12.66 -1.33
C VAL A 56 11.07 12.92 -2.74
N CYS A 57 10.18 13.19 -3.71
CA CYS A 57 10.59 13.55 -5.08
C CYS A 57 11.37 14.86 -5.10
N VAL A 58 10.91 15.90 -4.39
CA VAL A 58 11.59 17.20 -4.30
C VAL A 58 13.01 17.04 -3.74
N GLN A 59 13.15 16.33 -2.63
CA GLN A 59 14.46 16.09 -2.01
C GLN A 59 15.41 15.29 -2.91
N ALA A 60 14.88 14.31 -3.65
CA ALA A 60 15.68 13.46 -4.52
C ALA A 60 16.09 14.12 -5.84
N THR A 61 15.41 15.19 -6.28
CA THR A 61 15.60 15.77 -7.63
C THR A 61 15.89 17.27 -7.62
N LEU A 62 15.71 17.93 -6.49
CA LEU A 62 15.79 19.39 -6.35
C LEU A 62 14.86 20.13 -7.34
N ASN A 63 13.71 19.57 -7.60
CA ASN A 63 12.67 20.10 -8.46
C ASN A 63 11.30 19.88 -7.80
N ASP A 64 10.58 20.97 -7.53
CA ASP A 64 9.30 20.97 -6.80
C ASP A 64 8.07 20.91 -7.71
N ARG A 65 8.28 20.71 -9.02
CA ARG A 65 7.18 20.64 -9.96
C ARG A 65 6.24 19.47 -9.62
N PHE A 66 4.95 19.77 -9.55
CA PHE A 66 3.91 18.79 -9.31
C PHE A 66 3.58 18.03 -10.62
N ILE A 67 3.89 16.73 -10.68
CA ILE A 67 3.63 15.88 -11.85
C ILE A 67 2.48 14.92 -11.60
N LEU A 68 2.39 14.35 -10.38
CA LEU A 68 1.40 13.33 -10.04
C LEU A 68 0.81 13.62 -8.66
N ASP A 69 -0.50 13.57 -8.55
CA ASP A 69 -1.20 13.57 -7.27
C ASP A 69 -1.13 12.17 -6.64
N PHE A 70 -0.13 11.94 -5.80
CA PHE A 70 0.05 10.67 -5.08
C PHE A 70 -1.12 10.36 -4.16
N ASN A 71 -1.73 11.38 -3.52
CA ASN A 71 -2.88 11.19 -2.64
C ASN A 71 -4.09 10.67 -3.41
N ALA A 72 -4.47 11.36 -4.48
CA ALA A 72 -5.58 10.93 -5.31
C ALA A 72 -5.34 9.56 -5.94
N TYR A 73 -4.10 9.30 -6.38
CA TYR A 73 -3.74 8.03 -7.01
C TYR A 73 -3.80 6.86 -6.01
N LEU A 74 -3.13 6.96 -4.85
CA LEU A 74 -3.09 5.88 -3.86
C LEU A 74 -4.45 5.69 -3.17
N LYS A 75 -5.24 6.75 -3.01
CA LYS A 75 -6.64 6.63 -2.59
C LYS A 75 -7.42 5.76 -3.58
N ARG A 76 -7.35 6.08 -4.87
CA ARG A 76 -8.06 5.32 -5.91
C ARG A 76 -7.55 3.88 -6.02
N TYR A 77 -6.25 3.68 -5.95
CA TYR A 77 -5.66 2.34 -5.85
C TYR A 77 -6.26 1.55 -4.68
N SER A 78 -6.31 2.15 -3.49
CA SER A 78 -6.83 1.53 -2.28
C SER A 78 -8.30 1.13 -2.41
N GLU A 79 -9.14 2.02 -2.94
CA GLU A 79 -10.56 1.75 -3.19
C GLU A 79 -10.76 0.55 -4.12
N ILE A 80 -9.91 0.42 -5.15
CA ILE A 80 -9.93 -0.69 -6.11
C ILE A 80 -9.60 -2.01 -5.43
N VAL A 81 -8.53 -2.05 -4.63
CA VAL A 81 -8.04 -3.30 -4.02
C VAL A 81 -8.80 -3.70 -2.76
N TYR A 82 -9.49 -2.77 -2.11
CA TYR A 82 -10.21 -2.99 -0.86
C TYR A 82 -11.13 -4.22 -0.85
N PRO A 83 -12.01 -4.43 -1.85
CA PRO A 83 -12.87 -5.60 -1.84
C PRO A 83 -12.10 -6.93 -1.87
N LEU A 84 -10.98 -6.98 -2.60
CA LEU A 84 -10.12 -8.16 -2.67
C LEU A 84 -9.33 -8.36 -1.38
N PHE A 85 -8.91 -7.27 -0.74
CA PHE A 85 -8.26 -7.27 0.56
C PHE A 85 -9.17 -7.87 1.65
N LEU A 86 -10.48 -7.57 1.64
CA LEU A 86 -11.43 -8.17 2.57
C LEU A 86 -11.47 -9.70 2.44
N TRP A 87 -11.42 -10.24 1.23
CA TRP A 87 -11.33 -11.69 1.01
C TRP A 87 -10.03 -12.26 1.57
N ASN A 88 -8.90 -11.59 1.35
CA ASN A 88 -7.63 -12.05 1.87
C ASN A 88 -7.63 -12.09 3.41
N VAL A 89 -8.08 -11.01 4.08
CA VAL A 89 -8.22 -10.98 5.55
C VAL A 89 -9.20 -12.06 6.05
N TRP A 90 -10.30 -12.28 5.33
CA TRP A 90 -11.28 -13.31 5.69
C TRP A 90 -10.65 -14.71 5.68
N PHE A 91 -9.91 -15.08 4.63
CA PHE A 91 -9.20 -16.36 4.57
C PHE A 91 -8.19 -16.50 5.71
N TYR A 92 -7.43 -15.46 6.02
CA TYR A 92 -6.50 -15.46 7.16
C TYR A 92 -7.22 -15.69 8.50
N ARG A 93 -8.40 -15.11 8.71
CA ARG A 93 -9.23 -15.36 9.90
C ARG A 93 -9.71 -16.80 9.97
N GLN A 94 -9.99 -17.44 8.84
CA GLN A 94 -10.34 -18.86 8.76
C GLN A 94 -9.11 -19.79 8.92
N ARG A 95 -7.91 -19.21 9.03
CA ARG A 95 -6.62 -19.95 9.02
C ARG A 95 -6.38 -20.71 7.72
N ASP A 96 -7.02 -20.29 6.64
CA ASP A 96 -6.84 -20.82 5.30
C ASP A 96 -5.94 -19.86 4.50
N THR A 97 -4.63 -20.07 4.60
CA THR A 97 -3.64 -19.29 3.86
C THR A 97 -3.29 -19.91 2.51
N TYR A 98 -3.93 -21.02 2.14
CA TYR A 98 -3.63 -21.76 0.91
C TYR A 98 -4.63 -21.47 -0.22
N THR A 99 -5.89 -21.25 0.08
CA THR A 99 -6.94 -21.03 -0.94
C THR A 99 -6.77 -19.71 -1.68
N PHE A 100 -6.37 -18.68 -1.00
CA PHE A 100 -6.01 -17.37 -1.57
C PHE A 100 -4.76 -16.84 -0.85
N PRO A 101 -3.57 -17.38 -1.18
CA PRO A 101 -2.33 -17.02 -0.52
C PRO A 101 -1.92 -15.57 -0.79
N MET A 102 -1.06 -15.02 0.06
CA MET A 102 -0.53 -13.66 -0.06
C MET A 102 0.12 -13.42 -1.42
N TYR A 103 0.83 -14.40 -1.96
CA TYR A 103 1.43 -14.31 -3.29
C TYR A 103 0.40 -14.03 -4.40
N ASP A 104 -0.74 -14.76 -4.37
CA ASP A 104 -1.81 -14.52 -5.33
C ASP A 104 -2.41 -13.13 -5.15
N PHE A 105 -2.68 -12.73 -3.91
CA PHE A 105 -3.16 -11.38 -3.61
C PHE A 105 -2.22 -10.32 -4.19
N HIS A 106 -0.91 -10.45 -4.01
CA HIS A 106 0.10 -9.54 -4.58
C HIS A 106 0.05 -9.50 -6.11
N THR A 107 -0.09 -10.66 -6.76
CA THR A 107 -0.18 -10.75 -8.23
C THR A 107 -1.35 -9.93 -8.78
N TYR A 108 -2.49 -9.94 -8.08
CA TYR A 108 -3.67 -9.19 -8.51
C TYR A 108 -3.62 -7.70 -8.15
N THR A 109 -2.84 -7.31 -7.14
CA THR A 109 -2.79 -5.94 -6.61
C THR A 109 -1.56 -5.14 -7.04
N ALA A 110 -0.51 -5.77 -7.58
CA ALA A 110 0.67 -5.08 -8.10
C ALA A 110 0.30 -4.13 -9.24
N LEU A 111 0.87 -2.93 -9.25
CA LEU A 111 0.83 -2.05 -10.41
C LEU A 111 1.82 -2.55 -11.47
N ARG A 112 1.41 -2.46 -12.72
CA ARG A 112 2.29 -2.69 -13.88
C ARG A 112 3.00 -1.39 -14.25
N GLU A 113 3.35 -1.23 -15.50
CA GLU A 113 3.94 0.03 -16.00
C GLU A 113 2.96 1.19 -15.87
N ILE A 114 3.49 2.36 -15.50
CA ILE A 114 2.73 3.59 -15.31
C ILE A 114 3.19 4.61 -16.33
N SER A 115 2.24 5.12 -17.09
CA SER A 115 2.43 6.28 -17.97
C SER A 115 2.10 7.55 -17.20
N LEU A 116 3.05 8.49 -17.07
CA LEU A 116 2.77 9.79 -16.45
C LEU A 116 1.83 10.67 -17.27
N LYS A 117 1.64 10.37 -18.56
CA LYS A 117 0.66 11.07 -19.39
C LYS A 117 -0.76 10.58 -19.16
N HIS A 118 -0.91 9.31 -18.83
CA HIS A 118 -2.18 8.62 -18.63
C HIS A 118 -2.09 7.69 -17.42
N PRO A 119 -1.90 8.21 -16.20
CA PRO A 119 -1.72 7.40 -15.00
C PRO A 119 -2.97 6.56 -14.66
N GLU A 120 -4.15 7.00 -15.11
CA GLU A 120 -5.43 6.32 -14.94
C GLU A 120 -5.48 4.94 -15.60
N HIS A 121 -4.79 4.73 -16.73
CA HIS A 121 -4.80 3.45 -17.45
C HIS A 121 -4.28 2.28 -16.61
N SER A 122 -3.30 2.53 -15.75
CA SER A 122 -2.78 1.49 -14.83
C SER A 122 -3.81 1.12 -13.76
N LEU A 123 -4.61 2.07 -13.29
CA LEU A 123 -5.71 1.83 -12.34
C LEU A 123 -6.89 1.10 -13.01
N GLU A 124 -7.21 1.41 -14.25
CA GLU A 124 -8.23 0.70 -15.03
C GLU A 124 -7.84 -0.77 -15.25
N ALA A 125 -6.59 -1.03 -15.63
CA ALA A 125 -6.05 -2.37 -15.76
C ALA A 125 -6.04 -3.14 -14.42
N LEU A 126 -5.72 -2.46 -13.32
CA LEU A 126 -5.82 -3.01 -11.97
C LEU A 126 -7.27 -3.36 -11.63
N GLN A 127 -8.21 -2.44 -11.85
CA GLN A 127 -9.63 -2.65 -11.58
C GLN A 127 -10.18 -3.88 -12.33
N HIS A 128 -9.78 -4.05 -13.60
CA HIS A 128 -10.19 -5.22 -14.39
C HIS A 128 -9.68 -6.53 -13.75
N ARG A 129 -8.40 -6.61 -13.39
CA ARG A 129 -7.82 -7.80 -12.76
C ARG A 129 -8.47 -8.12 -11.41
N VAL A 130 -8.65 -7.09 -10.58
CA VAL A 130 -9.28 -7.23 -9.26
C VAL A 130 -10.73 -7.72 -9.41
N ASN A 131 -11.50 -7.14 -10.34
CA ASN A 131 -12.89 -7.56 -10.59
C ASN A 131 -12.98 -8.99 -11.10
N GLN A 132 -12.05 -9.42 -11.97
CA GLN A 132 -11.98 -10.80 -12.44
C GLN A 132 -11.77 -11.76 -11.27
N LYS A 133 -10.80 -11.48 -10.38
CA LYS A 133 -10.53 -12.33 -9.20
C LYS A 133 -11.68 -12.32 -8.20
N LEU A 134 -12.30 -11.18 -7.98
CA LEU A 134 -13.50 -11.08 -7.13
C LEU A 134 -14.67 -11.92 -7.65
N SER A 135 -14.88 -11.94 -8.96
CA SER A 135 -15.92 -12.75 -9.59
C SER A 135 -15.64 -14.24 -9.39
N GLU A 136 -14.39 -14.67 -9.58
CA GLU A 136 -13.95 -16.05 -9.31
C GLU A 136 -14.19 -16.46 -7.85
N LEU A 137 -13.75 -15.62 -6.88
CA LEU A 137 -13.90 -15.92 -5.46
C LEU A 137 -15.39 -15.99 -5.05
N LYS A 138 -16.21 -15.06 -5.53
CA LYS A 138 -17.66 -15.07 -5.27
C LYS A 138 -18.35 -16.29 -5.85
N ALA A 139 -17.98 -16.72 -7.05
CA ALA A 139 -18.52 -17.91 -7.68
C ALA A 139 -18.10 -19.20 -6.95
N ARG A 140 -16.84 -19.25 -6.48
CA ARG A 140 -16.30 -20.42 -5.76
C ARG A 140 -16.80 -20.50 -4.32
N PHE A 141 -17.06 -19.36 -3.66
CA PHE A 141 -17.45 -19.28 -2.25
C PHE A 141 -18.72 -18.42 -2.04
N PRO A 142 -19.86 -18.74 -2.67
CA PRO A 142 -21.07 -17.91 -2.62
C PRO A 142 -21.60 -17.74 -1.18
N GLY A 143 -21.48 -18.76 -0.33
CA GLY A 143 -21.92 -18.72 1.07
C GLY A 143 -21.05 -17.82 1.98
N SER A 144 -19.84 -17.44 1.53
CA SER A 144 -18.91 -16.61 2.32
C SER A 144 -19.05 -15.12 2.04
N VAL A 145 -19.75 -14.72 0.98
CA VAL A 145 -19.88 -13.31 0.58
C VAL A 145 -20.45 -12.44 1.71
N GLY A 146 -21.46 -12.92 2.42
CA GLY A 146 -22.04 -12.22 3.56
C GLY A 146 -21.05 -12.06 4.71
N GLN A 147 -20.26 -13.09 5.00
CA GLN A 147 -19.24 -13.06 6.06
C GLN A 147 -18.10 -12.10 5.72
N VAL A 148 -17.63 -12.08 4.48
CA VAL A 148 -16.61 -11.14 4.00
C VAL A 148 -17.10 -9.70 4.13
N ASN A 149 -18.34 -9.43 3.73
CA ASN A 149 -18.93 -8.09 3.86
C ASN A 149 -19.14 -7.66 5.33
N ALA A 150 -19.39 -8.60 6.23
CA ALA A 150 -19.54 -8.33 7.66
C ALA A 150 -18.22 -7.86 8.32
N LEU A 151 -17.06 -8.06 7.68
CA LEU A 151 -15.79 -7.52 8.16
C LEU A 151 -15.72 -5.99 8.05
N ARG A 152 -16.46 -5.36 7.14
CA ARG A 152 -16.34 -3.92 6.85
C ARG A 152 -16.50 -3.01 8.06
N PRO A 153 -17.59 -3.09 8.84
CA PRO A 153 -17.74 -2.23 10.02
C PRO A 153 -16.66 -2.50 11.06
N GLU A 154 -16.31 -3.76 11.29
CA GLU A 154 -15.29 -4.15 12.26
C GLU A 154 -13.89 -3.60 11.90
N LEU A 155 -13.46 -3.75 10.64
CA LEU A 155 -12.18 -3.25 10.16
C LEU A 155 -12.15 -1.72 10.13
N LYS A 156 -13.29 -1.06 9.87
CA LYS A 156 -13.42 0.40 9.95
C LYS A 156 -13.17 0.91 11.38
N GLU A 157 -13.63 0.20 12.40
CA GLU A 157 -13.36 0.51 13.81
C GLU A 157 -11.86 0.44 14.13
N LEU A 158 -11.10 -0.39 13.40
CA LEU A 158 -9.66 -0.51 13.50
C LEU A 158 -8.91 0.53 12.64
N GLY A 159 -9.62 1.45 11.98
CA GLY A 159 -9.04 2.49 11.13
C GLY A 159 -8.86 2.11 9.66
N LEU A 160 -9.18 0.87 9.27
CA LEU A 160 -9.08 0.44 7.88
C LEU A 160 -10.34 0.88 7.11
N VAL A 161 -10.15 1.80 6.18
CA VAL A 161 -11.17 2.28 5.26
C VAL A 161 -10.74 2.05 3.81
N PRO A 162 -11.67 2.06 2.84
CA PRO A 162 -11.33 1.82 1.42
C PRO A 162 -10.17 2.69 0.93
N GLU A 163 -10.14 3.96 1.33
CA GLU A 163 -9.20 4.98 0.87
C GLU A 163 -7.76 4.75 1.35
N THR A 164 -7.58 4.03 2.45
CA THR A 164 -6.28 3.82 3.12
C THR A 164 -5.84 2.35 3.14
N THR A 165 -6.51 1.49 2.38
CA THR A 165 -6.25 0.03 2.38
C THR A 165 -4.78 -0.31 2.13
N TYR A 166 -4.08 0.44 1.27
CA TYR A 166 -2.67 0.21 0.97
C TYR A 166 -1.76 0.24 2.20
N LEU A 167 -2.13 0.98 3.25
CA LEU A 167 -1.37 1.03 4.50
C LEU A 167 -1.48 -0.26 5.34
N TYR A 168 -2.44 -1.11 5.05
CA TYR A 168 -2.69 -2.38 5.75
C TYR A 168 -2.30 -3.61 4.93
N MET A 169 -1.79 -3.42 3.72
CA MET A 169 -1.22 -4.46 2.87
C MET A 169 0.24 -4.68 3.24
N GLN A 170 0.81 -5.83 2.86
CA GLN A 170 2.22 -6.13 3.13
C GLN A 170 3.14 -4.99 2.66
N GLY A 171 3.93 -4.45 3.59
CA GLY A 171 4.71 -3.22 3.37
C GLY A 171 5.68 -3.32 2.20
N HIS A 172 6.48 -4.38 2.11
CA HIS A 172 7.40 -4.60 0.99
C HIS A 172 6.67 -4.67 -0.36
N HIS A 173 5.50 -5.34 -0.42
CA HIS A 173 4.71 -5.38 -1.65
C HIS A 173 4.24 -3.98 -2.05
N VAL A 174 3.72 -3.20 -1.12
CA VAL A 174 3.26 -1.82 -1.39
C VAL A 174 4.43 -0.95 -1.82
N MET A 175 5.56 -1.02 -1.12
CA MET A 175 6.75 -0.26 -1.47
C MET A 175 7.22 -0.58 -2.89
N ASP A 176 7.51 -1.86 -3.18
CA ASP A 176 8.20 -2.25 -4.41
C ASP A 176 7.26 -2.29 -5.63
N ASN A 177 6.02 -2.72 -5.43
CA ASN A 177 5.09 -2.99 -6.53
C ASN A 177 3.99 -1.92 -6.70
N VAL A 178 3.96 -0.90 -5.83
CA VAL A 178 3.02 0.21 -5.94
C VAL A 178 3.75 1.54 -5.88
N VAL A 179 4.35 1.89 -4.75
CA VAL A 179 4.93 3.22 -4.53
C VAL A 179 6.15 3.47 -5.41
N MET A 180 7.10 2.54 -5.50
CA MET A 180 8.28 2.70 -6.35
C MET A 180 7.91 2.75 -7.84
N LYS A 181 6.81 2.11 -8.26
CA LYS A 181 6.28 2.22 -9.62
C LYS A 181 5.77 3.62 -9.96
N LEU A 182 5.40 4.41 -8.97
CA LEU A 182 5.02 5.82 -9.10
C LEU A 182 6.23 6.75 -8.97
N LEU A 183 7.06 6.54 -7.95
CA LEU A 183 8.19 7.42 -7.64
C LEU A 183 9.26 7.44 -8.74
N ILE A 184 9.65 6.26 -9.25
CA ILE A 184 10.73 6.17 -10.23
C ILE A 184 10.44 7.00 -11.50
N PRO A 185 9.30 6.86 -12.18
CA PRO A 185 9.02 7.67 -13.38
C PRO A 185 8.87 9.17 -13.06
N VAL A 186 8.27 9.54 -11.91
CA VAL A 186 8.15 10.94 -11.48
C VAL A 186 9.52 11.55 -11.24
N CYS A 187 10.38 10.91 -10.42
CA CYS A 187 11.73 11.39 -10.16
C CYS A 187 12.58 11.44 -11.44
N THR A 188 12.40 10.48 -12.37
CA THR A 188 13.10 10.48 -13.65
C THR A 188 12.72 11.69 -14.51
N ALA A 189 11.43 12.03 -14.57
CA ALA A 189 10.94 13.19 -15.28
C ALA A 189 11.47 14.50 -14.68
N LEU A 190 11.37 14.64 -13.35
CA LEU A 190 11.86 15.82 -12.62
C LEU A 190 13.37 16.05 -12.78
N ARG A 191 14.18 14.99 -12.75
CA ARG A 191 15.63 15.08 -12.98
C ARG A 191 15.95 15.55 -14.39
N ARG A 192 15.29 15.00 -15.41
CA ARG A 192 15.50 15.42 -16.80
C ARG A 192 15.17 16.90 -17.01
N GLU A 193 14.12 17.39 -16.41
CA GLU A 193 13.74 18.80 -16.46
C GLU A 193 14.81 19.68 -15.79
N ARG A 194 15.28 19.28 -14.61
CA ARG A 194 16.32 19.98 -13.88
C ARG A 194 17.62 20.03 -14.66
N GLU A 195 18.04 18.93 -15.27
CA GLU A 195 19.23 18.88 -16.12
C GLU A 195 19.11 19.80 -17.35
N GLN A 196 17.93 19.85 -17.97
CA GLN A 196 17.67 20.76 -19.11
C GLN A 196 17.73 22.22 -18.68
N GLU A 197 17.18 22.55 -17.53
CA GLU A 197 17.23 23.91 -16.97
C GLU A 197 18.69 24.36 -16.72
N ILE A 198 19.50 23.50 -16.07
CA ILE A 198 20.90 23.77 -15.81
C ILE A 198 21.67 24.00 -17.13
N LYS A 199 21.45 23.19 -18.15
CA LYS A 199 22.08 23.37 -19.47
C LYS A 199 21.72 24.71 -20.10
N ARG A 200 20.43 25.08 -20.11
CA ARG A 200 19.97 26.37 -20.65
C ARG A 200 20.60 27.57 -19.91
N LEU A 201 20.72 27.47 -18.60
CA LEU A 201 21.35 28.52 -17.80
C LEU A 201 22.89 28.65 -18.09
N ALA A 202 23.57 27.51 -18.29
CA ALA A 202 24.99 27.50 -18.65
C ALA A 202 25.20 28.11 -20.03
N GLU A 203 24.46 27.72 -21.05
CA GLU A 203 24.51 28.28 -22.41
C GLU A 203 24.23 29.77 -22.43
N HIS A 204 23.25 30.23 -21.65
CA HIS A 204 22.96 31.66 -21.53
C HIS A 204 24.13 32.45 -20.93
N ASN A 205 24.74 31.93 -19.88
CA ASN A 205 25.89 32.57 -19.23
C ASN A 205 27.14 32.64 -20.12
N GLU A 206 27.34 31.67 -21.05
CA GLU A 206 28.42 31.70 -22.02
C GLU A 206 28.24 32.76 -23.10
N GLN A 207 27.00 33.10 -23.46
CA GLN A 207 26.71 34.16 -24.45
C GLN A 207 26.95 35.58 -23.93
N PHE A 208 27.11 35.78 -22.63
CA PHE A 208 27.38 37.07 -21.99
C PHE A 208 28.83 37.22 -21.52
N ARG A 209 29.74 36.28 -21.85
CA ARG A 209 31.18 36.38 -21.64
C ARG A 209 31.90 36.69 -22.95
#